data_5da5fded15caf27d97214bc84a88cac0
#
_entry.id   5da5fded15caf27d97214bc84a88cac0
#
_cell.length_a   1.000
_cell.length_b   1.000
_cell.length_c   1.000
_cell.angle_alpha   90.00
_cell.angle_beta   90.00
_cell.angle_gamma   90.00
#
_symmetry.space_group_name_H-M   'P 1'
#
loop_
_entity.id
_entity.type
_entity.pdbx_description
1 polymer ?
#
loop_
_entity_poly.entity_id
_entity_poly.type
_entity_poly.pdbx_seq_one_letter_code
_entity_poly.pdbx_strand_id
1 'polypeptide(L)'
;MHLSFVDTEEEILAVKRVARHVSPHLHNALEIVWVTEGALELGVGQELYHMENGDIGFVFPNIIHHYQVFTDRESVAVFIKSPPFVLSTFDEILLNYAPEYPIIKAGDVDRETYRALGAVMKTKQT
;
A
#
# COMPACT_ATOMS: atom_id res chain seq x y z
N MET A 1 -7.75 22.11 -0.65
CA MET A 1 -6.93 20.90 -0.67
C MET A 1 -5.98 20.94 -1.86
N HIS A 2 -4.74 20.66 -1.61
CA HIS A 2 -3.75 20.58 -2.67
C HIS A 2 -3.62 19.13 -3.15
N LEU A 3 -3.81 18.91 -4.45
CA LEU A 3 -3.75 17.59 -5.04
C LEU A 3 -2.59 17.50 -6.01
N SER A 4 -1.73 16.52 -5.82
CA SER A 4 -0.62 16.27 -6.72
C SER A 4 -0.92 15.05 -7.58
N PHE A 5 -0.56 15.14 -8.85
CA PHE A 5 -0.64 14.01 -9.77
C PHE A 5 0.79 13.56 -10.11
N VAL A 6 1.05 12.28 -9.96
CA VAL A 6 2.35 11.68 -10.23
C VAL A 6 2.23 10.84 -11.49
N ASP A 7 3.17 11.03 -12.42
CA ASP A 7 3.17 10.27 -13.67
C ASP A 7 3.34 8.77 -13.43
N THR A 8 2.97 8.00 -14.45
CA THR A 8 3.02 6.54 -14.40
C THR A 8 4.43 6.05 -14.11
N GLU A 9 4.52 5.15 -13.14
CA GLU A 9 5.76 4.42 -12.89
C GLU A 9 5.94 3.37 -13.96
N GLU A 10 7.16 3.21 -14.46
CA GLU A 10 7.49 2.18 -15.44
C GLU A 10 8.01 0.91 -14.82
N GLU A 11 8.40 0.96 -13.57
CA GLU A 11 8.94 -0.17 -12.83
C GLU A 11 8.24 -0.34 -11.50
N ILE A 12 8.31 -1.55 -10.96
CA ILE A 12 7.86 -1.79 -9.60
C ILE A 12 8.89 -1.18 -8.66
N LEU A 13 8.43 -0.33 -7.77
CA LEU A 13 9.26 0.29 -6.74
C LEU A 13 8.78 -0.19 -5.38
N ALA A 14 9.73 -0.55 -4.52
CA ALA A 14 9.40 -1.00 -3.17
C ALA A 14 10.34 -0.33 -2.18
N VAL A 15 9.78 0.19 -1.09
CA VAL A 15 10.57 0.83 -0.04
C VAL A 15 9.95 0.55 1.31
N LYS A 16 10.79 0.24 2.30
CA LYS A 16 10.37 0.13 3.70
C LYS A 16 10.85 1.37 4.43
N ARG A 17 9.92 2.07 5.07
CA ARG A 17 10.27 3.33 5.72
C ARG A 17 9.35 3.63 6.89
N VAL A 18 9.75 4.60 7.70
CA VAL A 18 8.89 5.15 8.74
C VAL A 18 7.72 5.85 8.05
N ALA A 19 6.51 5.50 8.47
CA ALA A 19 5.30 6.08 7.91
C ALA A 19 5.15 7.53 8.36
N ARG A 20 4.70 8.38 7.46
CA ARG A 20 4.53 9.81 7.70
C ARG A 20 3.22 10.29 7.11
N HIS A 21 2.80 11.47 7.51
CA HIS A 21 1.67 12.12 6.87
C HIS A 21 2.00 12.40 5.41
N VAL A 22 1.10 12.04 4.52
CA VAL A 22 1.22 12.28 3.10
C VAL A 22 -0.07 12.93 2.64
N SER A 23 0.04 14.10 1.99
CA SER A 23 -1.10 14.84 1.48
C SER A 23 -1.87 14.05 0.44
N PRO A 24 -3.17 14.32 0.27
CA PRO A 24 -3.94 13.67 -0.80
C PRO A 24 -3.28 13.83 -2.16
N HIS A 25 -3.17 12.73 -2.87
CA HIS A 25 -2.56 12.68 -4.20
C HIS A 25 -3.13 11.49 -4.96
N LEU A 26 -2.84 11.43 -6.25
CA LEU A 26 -3.17 10.26 -7.05
C LEU A 26 -2.07 10.03 -8.08
N HIS A 27 -1.96 8.79 -8.52
CA HIS A 27 -1.01 8.41 -9.55
C HIS A 27 -1.57 7.22 -10.33
N ASN A 28 -1.00 7.00 -11.51
CA ASN A 28 -1.42 5.91 -12.38
C ASN A 28 -0.62 4.65 -12.06
N ALA A 29 -0.76 4.18 -10.84
CA ALA A 29 -0.07 2.99 -10.37
C ALA A 29 -0.90 2.31 -9.29
N LEU A 30 -0.74 1.01 -9.17
CA LEU A 30 -1.27 0.27 -8.03
C LEU A 30 -0.32 0.48 -6.86
N GLU A 31 -0.83 0.85 -5.71
CA GLU A 31 -0.02 0.96 -4.50
C GLU A 31 -0.46 -0.08 -3.48
N ILE A 32 0.52 -0.76 -2.90
CA ILE A 32 0.29 -1.70 -1.81
C ILE A 32 1.04 -1.17 -0.60
N VAL A 33 0.38 -1.11 0.53
CA VAL A 33 1.01 -0.72 1.79
C VAL A 33 0.85 -1.86 2.79
N TRP A 34 1.97 -2.28 3.36
CA TRP A 34 2.01 -3.36 4.35
C TRP A 34 2.62 -2.80 5.63
N VAL A 35 1.80 -2.69 6.68
CA VAL A 35 2.26 -2.18 7.97
C VAL A 35 3.04 -3.29 8.67
N THR A 36 4.31 -3.04 8.94
CA THR A 36 5.17 -4.01 9.61
C THR A 36 5.37 -3.70 11.08
N GLU A 37 5.08 -2.46 11.50
CA GLU A 37 5.27 -2.04 12.87
C GLU A 37 4.36 -0.84 13.17
N GLY A 38 3.67 -0.87 14.29
CA GLY A 38 2.83 0.26 14.70
C GLY A 38 1.50 0.31 13.98
N ALA A 39 1.07 1.51 13.63
CA ALA A 39 -0.23 1.75 13.01
C ALA A 39 -0.17 2.91 12.04
N LEU A 40 -1.10 2.92 11.10
CA LEU A 40 -1.16 3.90 10.01
C LEU A 40 -2.61 4.05 9.57
N GLU A 41 -3.03 5.28 9.30
CA GLU A 41 -4.34 5.53 8.70
C GLU A 41 -4.17 5.72 7.20
N LEU A 42 -4.94 4.97 6.42
CA LEU A 42 -4.99 5.09 4.97
C LEU A 42 -6.30 5.73 4.56
N GLY A 43 -6.23 6.90 3.94
CA GLY A 43 -7.40 7.54 3.36
C GLY A 43 -7.52 7.17 1.89
N VAL A 44 -8.66 6.64 1.49
CA VAL A 44 -8.95 6.27 0.10
C VAL A 44 -10.27 6.93 -0.27
N GLY A 45 -10.23 7.82 -1.24
CA GLY A 45 -11.39 8.63 -1.55
C GLY A 45 -11.79 9.45 -0.33
N GLN A 46 -13.00 9.26 0.18
CA GLN A 46 -13.50 9.98 1.34
C GLN A 46 -13.48 9.14 2.62
N GLU A 47 -12.99 7.91 2.54
CA GLU A 47 -12.97 7.00 3.67
C GLU A 47 -11.58 6.92 4.30
N LEU A 48 -11.56 6.76 5.62
CA LEU A 48 -10.31 6.62 6.38
C LEU A 48 -10.29 5.23 7.01
N TYR A 49 -9.23 4.49 6.77
CA TYR A 49 -9.07 3.12 7.24
C TYR A 49 -7.90 3.01 8.20
N HIS A 50 -8.14 2.40 9.35
CA HIS A 50 -7.09 2.15 10.33
C HIS A 50 -6.39 0.84 10.01
N MET A 51 -5.05 0.89 9.99
CA MET A 51 -4.21 -0.28 9.73
C MET A 51 -3.25 -0.49 10.89
N GLU A 52 -3.05 -1.73 11.25
CA GLU A 52 -2.09 -2.13 12.29
C GLU A 52 -1.10 -3.14 11.73
N ASN A 53 -0.16 -3.55 12.56
CA ASN A 53 0.89 -4.49 12.18
C ASN A 53 0.31 -5.73 11.48
N GLY A 54 0.79 -6.00 10.28
CA GLY A 54 0.37 -7.12 9.46
C GLY A 54 -0.73 -6.79 8.46
N ASP A 55 -1.42 -5.68 8.63
CA ASP A 55 -2.48 -5.29 7.71
C ASP A 55 -1.89 -4.84 6.37
N ILE A 56 -2.62 -5.11 5.30
CA ILE A 56 -2.22 -4.75 3.94
C ILE A 56 -3.31 -3.91 3.31
N GLY A 57 -2.93 -2.77 2.76
CA GLY A 57 -3.85 -1.89 2.05
C GLY A 57 -3.54 -1.86 0.56
N PHE A 58 -4.57 -1.61 -0.23
CA PHE A 58 -4.46 -1.50 -1.68
C PHE A 58 -5.08 -0.20 -2.15
N VAL A 59 -4.36 0.52 -3.01
CA VAL A 59 -4.89 1.68 -3.69
C VAL A 59 -4.76 1.46 -5.18
N PHE A 60 -5.89 1.37 -5.87
CA PHE A 60 -5.89 1.15 -7.31
C PHE A 60 -5.51 2.42 -8.07
N PRO A 61 -5.10 2.29 -9.33
CA PRO A 61 -4.67 3.44 -10.12
C PRO A 61 -5.72 4.55 -10.16
N ASN A 62 -5.24 5.79 -10.08
CA ASN A 62 -6.05 7.01 -10.23
C ASN A 62 -7.09 7.21 -9.13
N ILE A 63 -6.88 6.62 -7.97
CA ILE A 63 -7.72 6.86 -6.80
C ILE A 63 -6.99 7.82 -5.86
N ILE A 64 -7.66 8.88 -5.43
CA ILE A 64 -7.10 9.84 -4.47
C ILE A 64 -6.88 9.13 -3.14
N HIS A 65 -5.69 9.26 -2.59
CA HIS A 65 -5.37 8.65 -1.31
C HIS A 65 -4.37 9.49 -0.53
N HIS A 66 -4.31 9.23 0.77
CA HIS A 66 -3.38 9.90 1.66
C HIS A 66 -3.07 9.01 2.86
N TYR A 67 -2.07 9.41 3.64
CA TYR A 67 -1.69 8.69 4.85
C TYR A 67 -1.64 9.66 6.03
N GLN A 68 -2.07 9.17 7.20
CA GLN A 68 -2.00 9.91 8.46
C GLN A 68 -1.45 8.99 9.54
N VAL A 69 -0.66 9.55 10.43
CA VAL A 69 -0.07 8.82 11.55
C VAL A 69 -0.45 9.54 12.83
N PHE A 70 -1.18 8.87 13.71
CA PHE A 70 -1.69 9.44 14.96
C PHE A 70 -1.05 8.84 16.22
N THR A 71 -0.06 7.99 16.05
CA THR A 71 0.61 7.33 17.17
C THR A 71 1.87 8.09 17.58
N ASP A 72 2.20 8.03 18.87
CA ASP A 72 3.44 8.61 19.39
C ASP A 72 4.67 7.76 19.06
N ARG A 73 4.45 6.52 18.64
CA ARG A 73 5.53 5.61 18.29
C ARG A 73 5.78 5.67 16.79
N GLU A 74 7.01 5.37 16.41
CA GLU A 74 7.29 5.21 14.99
C GLU A 74 6.50 4.04 14.44
N SER A 75 5.89 4.27 13.30
CA SER A 75 5.21 3.22 12.55
C SER A 75 6.02 2.98 11.29
N VAL A 76 6.18 1.71 10.91
CA VAL A 76 6.98 1.34 9.76
C VAL A 76 6.11 0.54 8.79
N ALA A 77 6.25 0.84 7.52
CA ALA A 77 5.49 0.13 6.49
C ALA A 77 6.33 -0.05 5.23
N VAL A 78 5.96 -1.06 4.48
CA VAL A 78 6.48 -1.31 3.15
C VAL A 78 5.50 -0.72 2.16
N PHE A 79 5.99 0.12 1.26
CA PHE A 79 5.20 0.75 0.20
C PHE A 79 5.66 0.21 -1.14
N ILE A 80 4.75 -0.36 -1.90
CA ILE A 80 5.04 -0.93 -3.21
C ILE A 80 4.18 -0.21 -4.23
N LYS A 81 4.80 0.31 -5.29
CA LYS A 81 4.10 0.90 -6.42
C LYS A 81 4.36 0.06 -7.65
N SER A 82 3.32 -0.25 -8.40
CA SER A 82 3.42 -1.07 -9.60
C SER A 82 2.69 -0.40 -10.74
N PRO A 83 3.27 -0.37 -11.95
CA PRO A 83 2.55 0.11 -13.12
C PRO A 83 1.25 -0.66 -13.32
N PRO A 84 0.20 -0.03 -13.84
CA PRO A 84 -1.10 -0.69 -13.96
C PRO A 84 -1.09 -1.85 -14.96
N PHE A 85 -0.12 -1.88 -15.89
CA PHE A 85 -0.03 -2.95 -16.88
C PHE A 85 0.86 -4.12 -16.45
N VAL A 86 1.51 -4.03 -15.27
CA VAL A 86 2.35 -5.10 -14.75
C VAL A 86 1.65 -5.70 -13.53
N LEU A 87 0.46 -6.27 -13.76
CA LEU A 87 -0.33 -6.82 -12.67
C LEU A 87 -0.01 -8.29 -12.41
N SER A 88 0.67 -8.98 -13.32
CA SER A 88 0.94 -10.41 -13.19
C SER A 88 1.67 -10.77 -11.90
N THR A 89 2.50 -9.86 -11.38
CA THR A 89 3.21 -10.08 -10.11
C THR A 89 2.25 -10.17 -8.93
N PHE A 90 1.11 -9.50 -9.02
CA PHE A 90 0.15 -9.38 -7.93
C PHE A 90 -1.18 -10.06 -8.21
N ASP A 91 -1.33 -10.68 -9.37
CA ASP A 91 -2.60 -11.31 -9.77
C ASP A 91 -3.10 -12.31 -8.74
N GLU A 92 -2.24 -13.16 -8.24
CA GLU A 92 -2.65 -14.16 -7.25
C GLU A 92 -3.11 -13.51 -5.95
N ILE A 93 -2.46 -12.43 -5.56
CA ILE A 93 -2.84 -11.69 -4.35
C ILE A 93 -4.21 -11.06 -4.58
N LEU A 94 -4.40 -10.37 -5.69
CA LEU A 94 -5.63 -9.67 -6.01
C LEU A 94 -6.80 -10.64 -6.22
N LEU A 95 -6.55 -11.79 -6.82
CA LEU A 95 -7.60 -12.79 -7.07
C LEU A 95 -8.12 -13.44 -5.79
N ASN A 96 -7.29 -13.51 -4.76
CA ASN A 96 -7.66 -14.14 -3.50
C ASN A 96 -8.41 -13.23 -2.55
N TYR A 97 -8.49 -11.93 -2.86
CA TYR A 97 -9.11 -10.96 -1.97
C TYR A 97 -10.11 -10.10 -2.74
N ALA A 98 -11.24 -9.83 -2.11
CA ALA A 98 -12.28 -9.01 -2.71
C ALA A 98 -11.83 -7.56 -2.76
N PRO A 99 -11.87 -6.90 -3.93
CA PRO A 99 -11.38 -5.53 -4.06
C PRO A 99 -12.30 -4.46 -3.48
N GLU A 100 -13.47 -4.83 -2.97
CA GLU A 100 -14.45 -3.88 -2.45
C GLU A 100 -13.97 -3.17 -1.18
N TYR A 101 -13.06 -3.79 -0.45
CA TYR A 101 -12.53 -3.23 0.78
C TYR A 101 -11.01 -3.12 0.60
N PRO A 102 -10.45 -1.93 0.76
CA PRO A 102 -9.04 -1.72 0.44
C PRO A 102 -8.05 -2.27 1.46
N ILE A 103 -8.53 -2.79 2.59
CA ILE A 103 -7.67 -3.32 3.64
C ILE A 103 -7.93 -4.80 3.86
N ILE A 104 -6.85 -5.57 3.94
CA ILE A 104 -6.91 -6.96 4.38
C ILE A 104 -6.28 -7.01 5.76
N LYS A 105 -7.07 -7.41 6.75
CA LYS A 105 -6.56 -7.49 8.13
C LYS A 105 -5.59 -8.64 8.28
N ALA A 106 -4.61 -8.48 9.18
CA ALA A 106 -3.54 -9.45 9.38
C ALA A 106 -4.04 -10.89 9.55
N GLY A 107 -5.13 -11.08 10.27
CA GLY A 107 -5.70 -12.40 10.48
C GLY A 107 -6.23 -13.06 9.22
N ASP A 108 -6.49 -12.29 8.17
CA ASP A 108 -7.02 -12.77 6.90
C ASP A 108 -5.95 -12.88 5.81
N VAL A 109 -4.71 -12.51 6.12
CA VAL A 109 -3.60 -12.58 5.17
C VAL A 109 -2.92 -13.94 5.31
N ASP A 110 -2.77 -14.65 4.19
CA ASP A 110 -2.08 -15.93 4.25
C ASP A 110 -0.54 -15.72 4.19
N ARG A 111 0.17 -16.75 4.62
CA ARG A 111 1.63 -16.70 4.70
C ARG A 111 2.28 -16.44 3.36
N GLU A 112 1.71 -16.99 2.29
CA GLU A 112 2.27 -16.85 0.96
C GLU A 112 2.21 -15.40 0.46
N THR A 113 1.18 -14.66 0.87
CA THR A 113 1.07 -13.24 0.53
C THR A 113 2.23 -12.45 1.14
N TYR A 114 2.50 -12.65 2.42
CA TYR A 114 3.63 -11.97 3.06
C TYR A 114 4.96 -12.36 2.41
N ARG A 115 5.10 -13.62 2.06
CA ARG A 115 6.32 -14.10 1.40
C ARG A 115 6.51 -13.45 0.04
N ALA A 116 5.42 -13.32 -0.73
CA ALA A 116 5.46 -12.67 -2.03
C ALA A 116 5.84 -11.19 -1.91
N LEU A 117 5.26 -10.48 -0.95
CA LEU A 117 5.58 -9.06 -0.73
C LEU A 117 7.03 -8.89 -0.28
N GLY A 118 7.52 -9.79 0.58
CA GLY A 118 8.90 -9.76 1.01
C GLY A 118 9.87 -10.00 -0.15
N ALA A 119 9.52 -10.88 -1.06
CA ALA A 119 10.34 -11.14 -2.24
C ALA A 119 10.42 -9.92 -3.15
N VAL A 120 9.28 -9.25 -3.37
CA VAL A 120 9.26 -8.01 -4.16
C VAL A 120 10.14 -6.96 -3.50
N MET A 121 10.06 -6.83 -2.18
CA MET A 121 10.86 -5.87 -1.43
C MET A 121 12.35 -6.11 -1.63
N LYS A 122 12.79 -7.37 -1.63
CA LYS A 122 14.21 -7.70 -1.81
C LYS A 122 14.72 -7.37 -3.20
N THR A 123 13.89 -7.56 -4.22
CA THR A 123 14.34 -7.40 -5.61
C THR A 123 14.12 -5.99 -6.15
N LYS A 124 13.20 -5.23 -5.57
CA LYS A 124 12.80 -3.92 -6.08
C LYS A 124 13.00 -2.79 -5.08
N GLN A 125 13.81 -3.02 -4.08
CA GLN A 125 14.09 -2.02 -3.07
C GLN A 125 14.78 -0.80 -3.68
N THR A 126 14.29 0.38 -3.30
CA THR A 126 14.86 1.66 -3.74
C THR A 126 15.62 2.35 -2.62
#